data_f21c509ef60f04704e82835f4d2982d0
#
_entry.id   f21c509ef60f04704e82835f4d2982d0
#
_cell.length_a   1.000
_cell.length_b   1.000
_cell.length_c   1.000
_cell.angle_alpha   90.00
_cell.angle_beta   90.00
_cell.angle_gamma   90.00
#
_symmetry.space_group_name_H-M   'P 1'
#
loop_
_entity.id
_entity.type
_entity.pdbx_description
1 polymer ?
#
loop_
_entity_poly.entity_id
_entity_poly.type
_entity_poly.pdbx_seq_one_letter_code
_entity_poly.pdbx_strand_id
1 'polypeptide(L)' 'AVLKRDKFTCQMCKKKGKGVWLNVHHIMKWSAASTLRYDPDNGITLCRSCHKEVTGHESHYISYFSEKVRSNKK' A
#
# COMPACT_ATOMS: atom_id res chain seq x y z
N ALA A 1 3.81 11.66 2.52
CA ALA A 1 2.99 10.80 1.77
C ALA A 1 3.40 9.34 1.87
N VAL A 2 2.61 8.47 1.26
CA VAL A 2 2.77 7.03 1.41
C VAL A 2 4.10 6.52 0.87
N LEU A 3 4.47 6.93 -0.33
CA LEU A 3 5.72 6.46 -0.93
C LEU A 3 6.92 6.82 -0.07
N LYS A 4 6.95 8.03 0.44
CA LYS A 4 8.06 8.50 1.26
C LYS A 4 8.11 7.77 2.60
N ARG A 5 6.95 7.56 3.21
CA ARG A 5 6.86 6.79 4.47
C ARG A 5 7.41 5.39 4.28
N ASP A 6 7.10 4.77 3.15
CA ASP A 6 7.53 3.41 2.84
C ASP A 6 8.91 3.35 2.19
N LYS A 7 9.61 4.48 2.14
CA LYS A 7 10.97 4.59 1.60
C LYS A 7 11.08 4.09 0.16
N PHE A 8 10.04 4.36 -0.63
CA PHE A 8 9.99 3.97 -2.04
C PHE A 8 10.29 2.49 -2.24
N THR A 9 9.75 1.67 -1.32
CA THR A 9 9.97 0.23 -1.30
C THR A 9 8.62 -0.49 -1.28
N CYS A 10 8.49 -1.52 -2.13
CA CYS A 10 7.30 -2.37 -2.09
C CYS A 10 7.21 -3.06 -0.73
N GLN A 11 6.06 -2.96 -0.09
CA GLN A 11 5.90 -3.50 1.26
C GLN A 11 5.65 -5.01 1.29
N MET A 12 5.43 -5.62 0.13
CA MET A 12 5.25 -7.06 0.04
C MET A 12 6.55 -7.78 -0.33
N CYS A 13 7.16 -7.42 -1.45
CA CYS A 13 8.35 -8.11 -1.94
C CYS A 13 9.64 -7.35 -1.67
N LYS A 14 9.54 -6.15 -1.14
CA LYS A 14 10.69 -5.31 -0.77
C LYS A 14 11.54 -4.82 -1.93
N LYS A 15 11.01 -4.88 -3.15
CA LYS A 15 11.70 -4.31 -4.30
C LYS A 15 11.77 -2.80 -4.19
N LYS A 16 12.90 -2.24 -4.54
CA LYS A 16 13.12 -0.79 -4.55
C LYS A 16 14.19 -0.44 -5.57
N GLY A 17 14.31 0.86 -5.85
CA GLY A 17 15.35 1.35 -6.75
C GLY A 17 14.83 1.74 -8.11
N LYS A 18 15.76 2.17 -8.96
CA LYS A 18 15.42 2.62 -10.31
C LYS A 18 14.84 1.46 -11.13
N GLY A 19 13.82 1.78 -11.91
CA GLY A 19 13.19 0.79 -12.76
C GLY A 19 12.09 -0.02 -12.10
N VAL A 20 11.91 0.14 -10.80
CA VAL A 20 10.81 -0.52 -10.10
C VAL A 20 9.59 0.39 -10.15
N TRP A 21 8.53 -0.12 -10.75
CA TRP A 21 7.27 0.62 -10.83
C TRP A 21 6.51 0.46 -9.52
N LEU A 22 6.41 1.55 -8.77
CA LEU A 22 5.73 1.55 -7.48
C LEU A 22 4.39 2.28 -7.59
N ASN A 23 3.39 1.73 -6.90
CA ASN A 23 2.05 2.31 -6.86
C ASN A 23 1.58 2.38 -5.41
N VAL A 24 0.68 3.33 -5.14
CA VAL A 24 0.03 3.41 -3.84
C VAL A 24 -1.27 2.65 -3.94
N HIS A 25 -1.41 1.61 -3.12
CA HIS A 25 -2.62 0.81 -3.05
C HIS A 25 -3.46 1.28 -1.87
N HIS A 26 -4.75 1.51 -2.10
CA HIS A 26 -5.68 1.86 -1.01
C HIS A 26 -6.09 0.57 -0.31
N ILE A 27 -5.84 0.51 1.00
CA ILE A 27 -6.10 -0.69 1.79
C ILE A 27 -7.60 -0.96 1.86
N MET A 28 -8.38 0.06 2.20
CA MET A 28 -9.84 -0.04 2.20
C MET A 28 -10.41 0.80 1.07
N LYS A 29 -11.49 0.33 0.48
CA LYS A 29 -12.13 1.06 -0.61
C LYS A 29 -12.61 2.42 -0.10
N TRP A 30 -12.08 3.47 -0.67
CA TRP A 30 -12.42 4.84 -0.28
C TRP A 30 -13.88 5.18 -0.57
N SER A 31 -14.54 4.42 -1.45
CA SER A 31 -15.95 4.65 -1.76
C SER A 31 -16.86 4.47 -0.54
N ALA A 32 -16.41 3.71 0.44
CA ALA A 32 -17.18 3.50 1.67
C ALA A 32 -17.02 4.68 2.64
N ALA A 33 -15.90 5.41 2.55
CA ALA A 33 -15.64 6.58 3.38
C ALA A 33 -14.67 7.49 2.64
N SER A 34 -15.19 8.56 2.06
CA SER A 34 -14.41 9.42 1.17
C SER A 34 -13.16 10.02 1.81
N THR A 35 -13.17 10.19 3.12
CA THR A 35 -12.02 10.74 3.85
C THR A 35 -10.81 9.80 3.82
N LEU A 36 -11.02 8.50 3.71
CA LEU A 36 -9.93 7.51 3.68
C LEU A 36 -9.07 7.63 2.43
N ARG A 37 -9.59 8.26 1.41
CA ARG A 37 -8.92 8.47 0.14
C ARG A 37 -7.59 9.23 0.29
N TYR A 38 -7.55 10.16 1.23
CA TYR A 38 -6.39 11.01 1.46
C TYR A 38 -5.64 10.66 2.75
N ASP A 39 -6.07 9.62 3.43
CA ASP A 39 -5.44 9.21 4.68
C ASP A 39 -4.20 8.34 4.35
N PRO A 40 -3.00 8.79 4.72
CA PRO A 40 -1.79 7.99 4.47
C PRO A 40 -1.84 6.61 5.11
N ASP A 41 -2.58 6.47 6.21
CA ASP A 41 -2.73 5.18 6.89
C ASP A 41 -3.55 4.19 6.10
N ASN A 42 -4.29 4.66 5.10
CA ASN A 42 -5.08 3.80 4.22
C ASN A 42 -4.33 3.44 2.94
N GLY A 43 -3.10 3.88 2.79
CA GLY A 43 -2.31 3.63 1.59
C GLY A 43 -1.07 2.81 1.91
N ILE A 44 -0.64 2.00 0.96
CA ILE A 44 0.57 1.21 1.09
C ILE A 44 1.25 1.13 -0.27
N THR A 45 2.59 1.14 -0.25
CA THR A 45 3.37 1.09 -1.49
C THR A 45 3.52 -0.34 -1.96
N LEU A 46 3.15 -0.61 -3.20
CA LEU A 46 3.30 -1.92 -3.83
C LEU A 46 3.95 -1.75 -5.19
N CYS A 47 4.78 -2.70 -5.60
CA CYS A 47 5.26 -2.73 -6.95
C CYS A 47 4.15 -3.24 -7.88
N ARG A 48 4.34 -3.05 -9.19
CA ARG A 48 3.32 -3.41 -10.16
C ARG A 48 2.90 -4.87 -10.04
N SER A 49 3.86 -5.77 -9.86
CA SER A 49 3.57 -7.21 -9.75
C SER A 49 2.74 -7.52 -8.51
N CYS A 50 3.12 -6.96 -7.36
CA CYS A 50 2.38 -7.19 -6.12
C CYS A 50 1.01 -6.55 -6.18
N HIS A 51 0.91 -5.36 -6.75
CA HIS A 51 -0.37 -4.69 -6.91
C HIS A 51 -1.33 -5.52 -7.77
N LYS A 52 -0.80 -6.12 -8.83
CA LYS A 52 -1.57 -6.98 -9.70
C LYS A 52 -2.07 -8.23 -8.96
N GLU A 53 -1.23 -8.82 -8.11
CA GLU A 53 -1.61 -9.98 -7.32
C GLU A 53 -2.71 -9.68 -6.33
N VAL A 54 -2.67 -8.50 -5.73
CA VAL A 54 -3.66 -8.07 -4.73
C VAL A 54 -5.00 -7.72 -5.38
N THR A 55 -4.96 -7.25 -6.63
CA THR A 55 -6.18 -6.84 -7.34
C THR A 55 -7.16 -8.01 -7.44
N GLY A 56 -8.37 -7.80 -6.97
CA GLY A 56 -9.39 -8.83 -6.90
C GLY A 56 -9.39 -9.62 -5.61
N HIS A 57 -8.37 -9.41 -4.76
CA HIS A 57 -8.25 -10.10 -3.48
C HIS A 57 -7.99 -9.15 -2.33
N GLU A 58 -8.40 -7.89 -2.49
CA GLU A 58 -8.08 -6.83 -1.54
C GLU A 58 -8.51 -7.15 -0.12
N SER A 59 -9.67 -7.78 0.04
CA SER A 59 -10.20 -8.08 1.37
C SER A 59 -9.30 -9.04 2.15
N HIS A 60 -8.55 -9.89 1.46
CA HIS A 60 -7.64 -10.83 2.11
C HIS A 60 -6.41 -10.16 2.68
N TYR A 61 -6.11 -8.96 2.20
CA TYR A 61 -4.88 -8.27 2.58
C TYR A 61 -5.09 -7.09 3.52
N ILE A 62 -6.34 -6.79 3.89
CA ILE A 62 -6.63 -5.62 4.72
C ILE A 62 -5.86 -5.65 6.04
N SER A 63 -5.96 -6.75 6.79
CA SER A 63 -5.27 -6.87 8.07
C SER A 63 -3.75 -6.85 7.90
N TYR A 64 -3.26 -7.57 6.89
CA TYR A 64 -1.84 -7.64 6.60
C TYR A 64 -1.25 -6.24 6.32
N PHE A 65 -1.91 -5.50 5.44
CA PHE A 65 -1.44 -4.15 5.08
C PHE A 65 -1.59 -3.17 6.23
N SER A 66 -2.66 -3.27 7.00
CA SER A 66 -2.88 -2.41 8.16
C SER A 66 -1.76 -2.57 9.18
N GLU A 67 -1.31 -3.79 9.41
CA GLU A 67 -0.20 -4.05 10.30
C GLU A 67 1.12 -3.49 9.75
N LYS A 68 1.35 -3.63 8.45
CA LYS A 68 2.54 -3.07 7.81
C LYS A 68 2.59 -1.56 7.94
N VAL A 69 1.48 -0.89 7.70
CA VAL A 69 1.40 0.57 7.83
C VAL A 69 1.66 0.98 9.27
N ARG A 70 1.06 0.29 10.23
CA ARG A 70 1.25 0.58 11.64
C ARG A 70 2.71 0.43 12.04
N SER A 71 3.37 -0.58 11.55
CA SER A 71 4.78 -0.81 11.80
C SER A 71 5.65 0.31 11.21
N ASN A 72 5.28 0.81 10.05
CA ASN A 72 6.05 1.86 9.36
C ASN A 72 5.84 3.25 9.92
N LYS A 73 4.86 3.43 10.78
CA LYS A 73 4.57 4.75 11.38
C LYS A 73 5.56 5.16 12.45
N LYS A 74 6.33 4.27 12.95
CA LYS A 74 7.28 4.54 14.03
C LYS A 74 8.49 5.31 13.55
#